data_9ffb3a061b84091a48805dda43508f73
#
_entry.id   9ffb3a061b84091a48805dda43508f73
#
_cell.length_a   1.000
_cell.length_b   1.000
_cell.length_c   1.000
_cell.angle_alpha   90.00
_cell.angle_beta   90.00
_cell.angle_gamma   90.00
#
_symmetry.space_group_name_H-M   'P 1'
#
loop_
_entity.id
_entity.type
_entity.pdbx_description
1 polymer ?
#
loop_
_entity_poly.entity_id
_entity_poly.type
_entity_poly.pdbx_seq_one_letter_code
_entity_poly.pdbx_strand_id
1 'polypeptide(L)'
;MREGKYKLTDDTIISYDHILHRIEAVRDFSDVKAGDKGGYIESDDNLSHEGNCWVYDDARVMDQASVYEDASIREQAFVAGQSQVCGEADVFGNACVDGQAVVSGQSCIYHNAVVFENARVHGASRVLGNSRVKGYANVHGNTSITDHAIIYGRSEVSGGIKIGGHVQILGLSVVSGNGCLSGNDIYDSCVVRDYNKDLNSGVIRVKSKDLNCEVINNNDVLDNCVIIGQADGFDTEEFFRKFNSPFLRTLKH
;
A
#
# COMPACT_ATOMS: atom_id res chain seq x y z
N MET A 1 -30.95 -9.65 -20.62
CA MET A 1 -29.83 -8.90 -20.00
C MET A 1 -30.03 -9.06 -18.52
N ARG A 2 -28.99 -9.45 -17.76
CA ARG A 2 -29.07 -9.42 -16.29
C ARG A 2 -29.14 -7.97 -15.87
N GLU A 3 -30.10 -7.63 -15.04
CA GLU A 3 -30.20 -6.31 -14.42
C GLU A 3 -28.94 -6.08 -13.57
N GLY A 4 -28.30 -4.91 -13.69
CA GLY A 4 -27.13 -4.56 -12.90
C GLY A 4 -27.43 -4.63 -11.40
N LYS A 5 -26.42 -4.65 -10.54
CA LYS A 5 -26.63 -4.65 -9.08
C LYS A 5 -26.89 -3.26 -8.51
N TYR A 6 -26.53 -2.21 -9.23
CA TYR A 6 -26.74 -0.80 -8.86
C TYR A 6 -27.09 0.05 -10.09
N LYS A 7 -27.47 1.27 -9.84
CA LYS A 7 -27.63 2.35 -10.82
C LYS A 7 -26.91 3.60 -10.34
N LEU A 8 -26.50 4.45 -11.28
CA LEU A 8 -26.03 5.82 -11.00
C LEU A 8 -27.26 6.69 -10.72
N THR A 9 -27.15 7.58 -9.72
CA THR A 9 -28.20 8.54 -9.38
C THR A 9 -27.85 9.95 -9.85
N ASP A 10 -28.82 10.87 -9.77
CA ASP A 10 -28.62 12.31 -10.05
C ASP A 10 -27.96 13.05 -8.85
N ASP A 11 -27.73 12.37 -7.71
CA ASP A 11 -26.98 12.90 -6.58
C ASP A 11 -25.49 12.85 -6.92
N THR A 12 -24.89 14.02 -7.16
CA THR A 12 -23.53 14.14 -7.69
C THR A 12 -22.64 15.03 -6.82
N ILE A 13 -21.35 14.74 -6.88
CA ILE A 13 -20.29 15.60 -6.32
C ILE A 13 -19.25 15.91 -7.39
N ILE A 14 -18.51 16.99 -7.20
CA ILE A 14 -17.32 17.30 -8.00
C ILE A 14 -16.09 16.96 -7.16
N SER A 15 -15.21 16.14 -7.72
CA SER A 15 -13.93 15.75 -7.12
C SER A 15 -12.83 15.87 -8.18
N TYR A 16 -11.83 16.73 -7.97
CA TYR A 16 -10.73 16.99 -8.91
C TYR A 16 -11.19 17.25 -10.37
N ASP A 17 -12.23 18.09 -10.54
CA ASP A 17 -12.87 18.43 -11.82
C ASP A 17 -13.65 17.29 -12.50
N HIS A 18 -13.81 16.13 -11.85
CA HIS A 18 -14.64 15.01 -12.29
C HIS A 18 -16.01 15.05 -11.60
N ILE A 19 -17.05 14.71 -12.34
CA ILE A 19 -18.41 14.55 -11.79
C ILE A 19 -18.56 13.08 -11.37
N LEU A 20 -18.79 12.87 -10.09
CA LEU A 20 -19.05 11.53 -9.55
C LEU A 20 -20.51 11.41 -9.17
N HIS A 21 -21.11 10.28 -9.46
CA HIS A 21 -22.49 9.93 -9.19
C HIS A 21 -22.58 9.00 -7.98
N ARG A 22 -23.51 9.31 -7.07
CA ARG A 22 -23.86 8.37 -6.00
C ARG A 22 -24.50 7.13 -6.59
N ILE A 23 -24.13 5.97 -6.10
CA ILE A 23 -24.74 4.71 -6.52
C ILE A 23 -25.91 4.34 -5.60
N GLU A 24 -26.89 3.60 -6.14
CA GLU A 24 -28.00 3.03 -5.39
C GLU A 24 -28.20 1.57 -5.81
N ALA A 25 -28.24 0.67 -4.83
CA ALA A 25 -28.46 -0.75 -5.10
C ALA A 25 -29.85 -1.01 -5.67
N VAL A 26 -29.95 -1.84 -6.71
CA VAL A 26 -31.25 -2.23 -7.31
C VAL A 26 -31.68 -3.62 -6.90
N ARG A 27 -30.84 -4.38 -6.24
CA ARG A 27 -31.13 -5.71 -5.69
C ARG A 27 -30.31 -5.97 -4.43
N ASP A 28 -30.73 -6.95 -3.65
CA ASP A 28 -29.98 -7.44 -2.49
C ASP A 28 -28.72 -8.22 -2.90
N PHE A 29 -27.61 -7.97 -2.23
CA PHE A 29 -26.38 -8.76 -2.31
C PHE A 29 -25.53 -8.50 -1.06
N SER A 30 -24.80 -9.52 -0.57
CA SER A 30 -24.03 -9.41 0.67
C SER A 30 -24.83 -8.76 1.80
N ASP A 31 -24.34 -7.68 2.39
CA ASP A 31 -24.99 -6.86 3.42
C ASP A 31 -25.78 -5.66 2.85
N VAL A 32 -25.76 -5.46 1.54
CA VAL A 32 -26.43 -4.35 0.84
C VAL A 32 -27.84 -4.75 0.42
N LYS A 33 -28.82 -3.87 0.67
CA LYS A 33 -30.23 -4.06 0.30
C LYS A 33 -30.63 -3.19 -0.87
N ALA A 34 -31.61 -3.64 -1.66
CA ALA A 34 -32.21 -2.82 -2.70
C ALA A 34 -32.70 -1.48 -2.13
N GLY A 35 -32.27 -0.39 -2.75
CA GLY A 35 -32.51 0.99 -2.31
C GLY A 35 -31.42 1.58 -1.42
N ASP A 36 -30.46 0.79 -0.95
CA ASP A 36 -29.33 1.33 -0.18
C ASP A 36 -28.46 2.23 -1.09
N LYS A 37 -28.11 3.37 -0.53
CA LYS A 37 -27.19 4.31 -1.18
C LYS A 37 -25.75 3.93 -0.85
N GLY A 38 -24.91 3.84 -1.86
CA GLY A 38 -23.48 3.66 -1.72
C GLY A 38 -22.71 4.97 -1.82
N GLY A 39 -21.43 4.89 -2.12
CA GLY A 39 -20.53 6.01 -2.33
C GLY A 39 -20.67 6.60 -3.75
N TYR A 40 -19.60 7.18 -4.25
CA TYR A 40 -19.58 7.92 -5.49
C TYR A 40 -18.63 7.28 -6.49
N ILE A 41 -19.09 7.09 -7.72
CA ILE A 41 -18.27 6.63 -8.84
C ILE A 41 -18.43 7.56 -10.06
N GLU A 42 -17.42 7.63 -10.89
CA GLU A 42 -17.46 8.44 -12.11
C GLU A 42 -18.26 7.78 -13.22
N SER A 43 -18.11 6.48 -13.37
CA SER A 43 -18.79 5.70 -14.41
C SER A 43 -19.05 4.25 -13.96
N ASP A 44 -19.87 3.53 -14.73
CA ASP A 44 -20.13 2.10 -14.49
C ASP A 44 -18.88 1.21 -14.59
N ASP A 45 -17.82 1.67 -15.28
CA ASP A 45 -16.56 0.93 -15.39
C ASP A 45 -15.78 0.87 -14.07
N ASN A 46 -16.09 1.77 -13.12
CA ASN A 46 -15.40 1.85 -11.83
C ASN A 46 -15.80 0.74 -10.84
N LEU A 47 -17.01 0.18 -10.97
CA LEU A 47 -17.51 -0.83 -10.03
C LEU A 47 -18.19 -1.98 -10.77
N SER A 48 -17.68 -3.19 -10.59
CA SER A 48 -18.24 -4.37 -11.22
C SER A 48 -19.69 -4.65 -10.77
N HIS A 49 -20.55 -5.04 -11.70
CA HIS A 49 -21.88 -5.57 -11.41
C HIS A 49 -21.87 -7.04 -10.96
N GLU A 50 -20.75 -7.72 -11.10
CA GLU A 50 -20.55 -9.09 -10.60
C GLU A 50 -19.92 -9.09 -9.22
N GLY A 51 -20.05 -10.19 -8.48
CA GLY A 51 -19.54 -10.31 -7.11
C GLY A 51 -20.24 -9.41 -6.09
N ASN A 52 -19.65 -9.27 -4.92
CA ASN A 52 -20.20 -8.51 -3.80
C ASN A 52 -19.48 -7.16 -3.57
N CYS A 53 -18.59 -6.75 -4.47
CA CYS A 53 -17.87 -5.49 -4.29
C CYS A 53 -18.84 -4.31 -4.16
N TRP A 54 -18.50 -3.37 -3.27
CA TRP A 54 -19.32 -2.18 -3.05
C TRP A 54 -18.48 -0.97 -2.65
N VAL A 55 -18.95 0.20 -3.04
CA VAL A 55 -18.46 1.50 -2.58
C VAL A 55 -19.47 2.02 -1.58
N TYR A 56 -19.07 2.21 -0.33
CA TYR A 56 -19.93 2.64 0.79
C TYR A 56 -19.74 4.11 1.12
N ASP A 57 -20.62 4.65 1.91
CA ASP A 57 -20.55 5.96 2.57
C ASP A 57 -20.26 7.12 1.61
N ASP A 58 -19.16 7.84 1.81
CA ASP A 58 -18.68 8.93 0.96
C ASP A 58 -17.37 8.56 0.22
N ALA A 59 -17.07 7.26 0.14
CA ALA A 59 -15.92 6.76 -0.63
C ALA A 59 -16.08 7.09 -2.12
N ARG A 60 -14.96 7.29 -2.80
CA ARG A 60 -14.91 7.76 -4.18
C ARG A 60 -14.04 6.87 -5.05
N VAL A 61 -14.56 6.52 -6.23
CA VAL A 61 -13.82 5.79 -7.26
C VAL A 61 -13.95 6.54 -8.57
N MET A 62 -12.84 6.86 -9.22
CA MET A 62 -12.84 7.68 -10.43
C MET A 62 -11.75 7.28 -11.43
N ASP A 63 -11.68 8.00 -12.53
CA ASP A 63 -10.80 7.72 -13.66
C ASP A 63 -11.04 6.31 -14.24
N GLN A 64 -9.97 5.58 -14.50
CA GLN A 64 -10.01 4.19 -14.97
C GLN A 64 -9.83 3.17 -13.84
N ALA A 65 -9.99 3.61 -12.59
CA ALA A 65 -9.91 2.72 -11.45
C ALA A 65 -11.07 1.71 -11.45
N SER A 66 -10.80 0.48 -11.03
CA SER A 66 -11.78 -0.60 -11.03
C SER A 66 -11.83 -1.35 -9.71
N VAL A 67 -13.05 -1.57 -9.23
CA VAL A 67 -13.36 -2.32 -8.00
C VAL A 67 -14.21 -3.54 -8.40
N TYR A 68 -13.75 -4.74 -8.06
CA TYR A 68 -14.42 -5.97 -8.48
C TYR A 68 -14.26 -7.12 -7.48
N GLU A 69 -14.89 -8.27 -7.77
CA GLU A 69 -15.01 -9.43 -6.88
C GLU A 69 -15.76 -9.07 -5.60
N ASP A 70 -15.15 -9.19 -4.42
CA ASP A 70 -15.78 -8.94 -3.11
C ASP A 70 -15.12 -7.75 -2.37
N ALA A 71 -14.44 -6.86 -3.11
CA ALA A 71 -13.73 -5.73 -2.54
C ALA A 71 -14.67 -4.65 -1.98
N SER A 72 -14.27 -4.01 -0.90
CA SER A 72 -15.01 -2.93 -0.22
C SER A 72 -14.21 -1.64 -0.20
N ILE A 73 -14.84 -0.53 -0.58
CA ILE A 73 -14.29 0.82 -0.44
C ILE A 73 -15.23 1.60 0.47
N ARG A 74 -14.73 2.10 1.60
CA ARG A 74 -15.61 2.63 2.65
C ARG A 74 -15.13 3.97 3.22
N GLU A 75 -16.03 4.61 3.96
CA GLU A 75 -15.81 5.88 4.66
C GLU A 75 -15.45 7.02 3.69
N GLN A 76 -14.24 7.55 3.72
CA GLN A 76 -13.77 8.62 2.83
C GLN A 76 -12.63 8.14 1.92
N ALA A 77 -12.49 6.84 1.74
CA ALA A 77 -11.43 6.26 0.92
C ALA A 77 -11.53 6.72 -0.54
N PHE A 78 -10.39 6.84 -1.17
CA PHE A 78 -10.24 7.36 -2.52
C PHE A 78 -9.48 6.37 -3.40
N VAL A 79 -10.08 5.97 -4.52
CA VAL A 79 -9.48 5.05 -5.50
C VAL A 79 -9.53 5.71 -6.87
N ALA A 80 -8.37 5.90 -7.50
CA ALA A 80 -8.25 6.67 -8.75
C ALA A 80 -7.19 6.12 -9.71
N GLY A 81 -6.98 6.83 -10.81
CA GLY A 81 -6.01 6.47 -11.85
C GLY A 81 -6.42 5.22 -12.60
N GLN A 82 -5.51 4.28 -12.77
CA GLN A 82 -5.74 2.94 -13.37
C GLN A 82 -5.62 1.85 -12.30
N SER A 83 -5.88 2.19 -11.05
CA SER A 83 -5.72 1.27 -9.93
C SER A 83 -6.80 0.18 -9.91
N GLN A 84 -6.49 -0.93 -9.28
CA GLN A 84 -7.39 -2.07 -9.16
C GLN A 84 -7.51 -2.49 -7.69
N VAL A 85 -8.75 -2.63 -7.22
CA VAL A 85 -9.05 -3.18 -5.89
C VAL A 85 -9.95 -4.39 -6.06
N CYS A 86 -9.49 -5.57 -5.64
CA CYS A 86 -10.21 -6.83 -5.89
C CYS A 86 -9.96 -7.89 -4.80
N GLY A 87 -10.54 -9.06 -4.99
CA GLY A 87 -10.56 -10.08 -3.95
C GLY A 87 -11.49 -9.70 -2.80
N GLU A 88 -11.09 -9.96 -1.59
CA GLU A 88 -11.74 -9.52 -0.36
C GLU A 88 -11.02 -8.28 0.23
N ALA A 89 -10.41 -7.46 -0.62
CA ALA A 89 -9.65 -6.30 -0.18
C ALA A 89 -10.55 -5.19 0.37
N ASP A 90 -10.10 -4.52 1.41
CA ASP A 90 -10.84 -3.48 2.10
C ASP A 90 -10.03 -2.19 2.18
N VAL A 91 -10.56 -1.11 1.61
CA VAL A 91 -9.93 0.22 1.61
C VAL A 91 -10.85 1.20 2.32
N PHE A 92 -10.41 1.77 3.45
CA PHE A 92 -11.28 2.62 4.28
C PHE A 92 -10.52 3.73 5.03
N GLY A 93 -11.24 4.55 5.78
CA GLY A 93 -10.69 5.76 6.38
C GLY A 93 -10.49 6.85 5.33
N ASN A 94 -9.36 7.51 5.37
CA ASN A 94 -8.89 8.45 4.35
C ASN A 94 -7.82 7.81 3.45
N ALA A 95 -7.85 6.49 3.30
CA ALA A 95 -6.85 5.79 2.50
C ALA A 95 -6.97 6.13 1.02
N CYS A 96 -5.83 6.14 0.33
CA CYS A 96 -5.76 6.45 -1.09
C CYS A 96 -5.08 5.31 -1.86
N VAL A 97 -5.71 4.86 -2.94
CA VAL A 97 -5.13 3.92 -3.91
C VAL A 97 -5.16 4.58 -5.28
N ASP A 98 -4.00 4.82 -5.89
CA ASP A 98 -3.92 5.62 -7.10
C ASP A 98 -2.82 5.11 -8.07
N GLY A 99 -2.74 5.69 -9.26
CA GLY A 99 -1.81 5.30 -10.31
C GLY A 99 -2.21 3.99 -10.98
N GLN A 100 -1.33 3.02 -11.02
CA GLN A 100 -1.55 1.66 -11.52
C GLN A 100 -1.46 0.63 -10.38
N ALA A 101 -1.73 1.07 -9.15
CA ALA A 101 -1.61 0.23 -7.97
C ALA A 101 -2.63 -0.92 -7.98
N VAL A 102 -2.23 -2.05 -7.42
CA VAL A 102 -3.12 -3.22 -7.28
C VAL A 102 -3.21 -3.60 -5.80
N VAL A 103 -4.43 -3.60 -5.27
CA VAL A 103 -4.76 -4.04 -3.92
C VAL A 103 -5.66 -5.25 -4.02
N SER A 104 -5.26 -6.40 -3.48
CA SER A 104 -6.01 -7.65 -3.69
C SER A 104 -5.89 -8.65 -2.53
N GLY A 105 -6.55 -9.79 -2.66
CA GLY A 105 -6.62 -10.80 -1.60
C GLY A 105 -7.45 -10.31 -0.43
N GLN A 106 -7.00 -10.54 0.79
CA GLN A 106 -7.62 -10.07 2.05
C GLN A 106 -6.89 -8.86 2.63
N SER A 107 -6.32 -8.03 1.76
CA SER A 107 -5.52 -6.90 2.23
C SER A 107 -6.40 -5.73 2.71
N CYS A 108 -5.91 -4.99 3.71
CA CYS A 108 -6.59 -3.83 4.27
C CYS A 108 -5.71 -2.59 4.15
N ILE A 109 -6.23 -1.53 3.54
CA ILE A 109 -5.57 -0.23 3.42
C ILE A 109 -6.44 0.79 4.17
N TYR A 110 -5.93 1.41 5.22
CA TYR A 110 -6.78 2.27 6.05
C TYR A 110 -6.05 3.40 6.79
N HIS A 111 -6.81 4.22 7.50
CA HIS A 111 -6.42 5.51 8.04
C HIS A 111 -6.02 6.48 6.91
N ASN A 112 -4.78 7.01 6.90
CA ASN A 112 -4.25 7.91 5.86
C ASN A 112 -3.20 7.19 4.99
N ALA A 113 -3.27 5.88 4.89
CA ALA A 113 -2.31 5.10 4.12
C ALA A 113 -2.46 5.35 2.62
N VAL A 114 -1.34 5.31 1.90
CA VAL A 114 -1.32 5.57 0.45
C VAL A 114 -0.62 4.43 -0.28
N VAL A 115 -1.29 3.86 -1.28
CA VAL A 115 -0.73 2.87 -2.21
C VAL A 115 -0.81 3.46 -3.61
N PHE A 116 0.31 3.69 -4.28
CA PHE A 116 0.28 4.39 -5.55
C PHE A 116 1.41 4.00 -6.53
N GLU A 117 1.41 4.59 -7.74
CA GLU A 117 2.26 4.23 -8.86
C GLU A 117 1.94 2.79 -9.32
N ASN A 118 2.91 1.87 -9.35
CA ASN A 118 2.73 0.47 -9.76
C ASN A 118 2.81 -0.50 -8.58
N ALA A 119 2.57 -0.01 -7.36
CA ALA A 119 2.70 -0.81 -6.16
C ALA A 119 1.65 -1.92 -6.09
N ARG A 120 2.02 -3.03 -5.48
CA ARG A 120 1.12 -4.18 -5.25
C ARG A 120 1.06 -4.51 -3.78
N VAL A 121 -0.18 -4.62 -3.26
CA VAL A 121 -0.45 -5.08 -1.90
C VAL A 121 -1.43 -6.23 -1.97
N HIS A 122 -1.03 -7.41 -1.50
CA HIS A 122 -1.88 -8.60 -1.59
C HIS A 122 -1.67 -9.60 -0.44
N GLY A 123 -2.37 -10.73 -0.50
CA GLY A 123 -2.42 -11.67 0.62
C GLY A 123 -3.31 -11.15 1.74
N ALA A 124 -2.87 -11.24 2.98
CA ALA A 124 -3.55 -10.68 4.16
C ALA A 124 -2.79 -9.47 4.72
N SER A 125 -2.17 -8.67 3.83
CA SER A 125 -1.34 -7.55 4.23
C SER A 125 -2.16 -6.35 4.69
N ARG A 126 -1.60 -5.56 5.59
CA ARG A 126 -2.22 -4.34 6.13
C ARG A 126 -1.30 -3.15 5.94
N VAL A 127 -1.84 -2.07 5.37
CA VAL A 127 -1.13 -0.79 5.21
C VAL A 127 -1.95 0.29 5.90
N LEU A 128 -1.41 0.89 6.95
CA LEU A 128 -2.17 1.78 7.82
C LEU A 128 -1.36 2.93 8.40
N GLY A 129 -2.01 3.82 9.13
CA GLY A 129 -1.38 5.03 9.65
C GLY A 129 -1.18 6.06 8.55
N ASN A 130 0.01 6.63 8.47
CA ASN A 130 0.44 7.53 7.40
C ASN A 130 1.47 6.84 6.49
N SER A 131 1.45 5.52 6.41
CA SER A 131 2.41 4.74 5.65
C SER A 131 2.17 4.84 4.14
N ARG A 132 3.21 4.58 3.36
CA ARG A 132 3.16 4.69 1.90
C ARG A 132 3.83 3.49 1.24
N VAL A 133 3.13 2.88 0.29
CA VAL A 133 3.65 1.82 -0.58
C VAL A 133 3.61 2.34 -2.01
N LYS A 134 4.75 2.43 -2.69
CA LYS A 134 4.84 3.09 -3.99
C LYS A 134 5.93 2.50 -4.91
N GLY A 135 6.03 3.03 -6.12
CA GLY A 135 6.95 2.51 -7.14
C GLY A 135 6.43 1.20 -7.70
N TYR A 136 7.28 0.21 -7.77
CA TYR A 136 6.97 -1.18 -8.11
C TYR A 136 7.06 -2.08 -6.87
N ALA A 137 6.87 -1.52 -5.69
CA ALA A 137 6.96 -2.25 -4.44
C ALA A 137 5.88 -3.34 -4.36
N ASN A 138 6.25 -4.49 -3.83
CA ASN A 138 5.38 -5.64 -3.66
C ASN A 138 5.29 -6.04 -2.18
N VAL A 139 4.12 -5.87 -1.58
CA VAL A 139 3.86 -6.20 -0.17
C VAL A 139 2.87 -7.34 -0.11
N HIS A 140 3.25 -8.46 0.51
CA HIS A 140 2.37 -9.63 0.53
C HIS A 140 2.55 -10.52 1.77
N GLY A 141 1.79 -11.62 1.81
CA GLY A 141 1.73 -12.49 2.98
C GLY A 141 0.80 -11.95 4.05
N ASN A 142 1.26 -11.88 5.29
CA ASN A 142 0.54 -11.29 6.43
C ASN A 142 1.30 -10.07 6.97
N THR A 143 1.86 -9.29 6.06
CA THR A 143 2.72 -8.13 6.37
C THR A 143 1.88 -6.96 6.91
N SER A 144 2.43 -6.23 7.88
CA SER A 144 1.82 -5.01 8.41
C SER A 144 2.76 -3.82 8.26
N ILE A 145 2.35 -2.81 7.49
CA ILE A 145 3.07 -1.55 7.28
C ILE A 145 2.31 -0.46 8.03
N THR A 146 2.95 0.19 9.00
CA THR A 146 2.27 1.10 9.95
C THR A 146 2.98 2.44 10.10
N ASP A 147 2.38 3.33 10.85
CA ASP A 147 2.91 4.63 11.27
C ASP A 147 3.26 5.53 10.08
N HIS A 148 4.55 5.79 9.84
CA HIS A 148 5.07 6.60 8.74
C HIS A 148 6.02 5.81 7.84
N ALA A 149 5.92 4.48 7.86
CA ALA A 149 6.80 3.63 7.07
C ALA A 149 6.60 3.83 5.56
N ILE A 150 7.69 3.74 4.81
CA ILE A 150 7.69 3.91 3.36
C ILE A 150 8.33 2.69 2.70
N ILE A 151 7.58 2.04 1.82
CA ILE A 151 8.06 0.96 0.97
C ILE A 151 8.09 1.47 -0.47
N TYR A 152 9.26 1.49 -1.09
CA TYR A 152 9.45 2.12 -2.40
C TYR A 152 10.44 1.37 -3.30
N GLY A 153 10.46 1.74 -4.58
CA GLY A 153 11.32 1.16 -5.59
C GLY A 153 10.75 -0.13 -6.16
N ARG A 154 11.57 -1.16 -6.28
CA ARG A 154 11.18 -2.52 -6.64
C ARG A 154 11.35 -3.47 -5.46
N SER A 155 11.10 -2.94 -4.27
CA SER A 155 11.26 -3.70 -3.03
C SER A 155 10.16 -4.73 -2.86
N GLU A 156 10.50 -5.83 -2.20
CA GLU A 156 9.58 -6.89 -1.82
C GLU A 156 9.54 -7.05 -0.31
N VAL A 157 8.35 -7.03 0.27
CA VAL A 157 8.15 -7.22 1.71
C VAL A 157 7.12 -8.32 1.92
N SER A 158 7.50 -9.37 2.66
CA SER A 158 6.66 -10.56 2.80
C SER A 158 6.76 -11.26 4.15
N GLY A 159 5.88 -12.23 4.35
CA GLY A 159 5.79 -12.99 5.59
C GLY A 159 4.79 -12.43 6.57
N GLY A 160 5.09 -12.54 7.89
CA GLY A 160 4.31 -11.96 8.98
C GLY A 160 4.98 -10.73 9.60
N ILE A 161 5.87 -10.08 8.86
CA ILE A 161 6.67 -8.96 9.37
C ILE A 161 5.84 -7.71 9.62
N LYS A 162 6.15 -7.00 10.71
CA LYS A 162 5.59 -5.68 11.02
C LYS A 162 6.65 -4.62 10.77
N ILE A 163 6.30 -3.59 10.01
CA ILE A 163 7.17 -2.47 9.68
C ILE A 163 6.47 -1.18 10.11
N GLY A 164 7.07 -0.45 11.03
CA GLY A 164 6.48 0.75 11.63
C GLY A 164 7.49 1.87 11.87
N GLY A 165 7.08 2.88 12.64
CA GLY A 165 7.90 4.05 12.89
C GLY A 165 8.16 4.86 11.62
N HIS A 166 9.40 5.18 11.35
CA HIS A 166 9.87 5.89 10.15
C HIS A 166 10.75 4.99 9.25
N VAL A 167 10.53 3.68 9.30
CA VAL A 167 11.29 2.72 8.47
C VAL A 167 11.06 3.00 6.99
N GLN A 168 12.13 3.00 6.20
CA GLN A 168 12.09 3.14 4.76
C GLN A 168 12.77 1.94 4.10
N ILE A 169 12.04 1.22 3.25
CA ILE A 169 12.56 0.12 2.45
C ILE A 169 12.55 0.56 0.99
N LEU A 170 13.72 0.66 0.40
CA LEU A 170 13.96 1.31 -0.88
C LEU A 170 14.67 0.38 -1.87
N GLY A 171 14.76 0.82 -3.10
CA GLY A 171 15.56 0.20 -4.14
C GLY A 171 15.07 -1.19 -4.55
N LEU A 172 15.96 -2.18 -4.54
CA LEU A 172 15.70 -3.59 -4.87
C LEU A 172 15.63 -4.47 -3.60
N SER A 173 15.29 -3.88 -2.45
CA SER A 173 15.32 -4.58 -1.17
C SER A 173 14.31 -5.72 -1.10
N VAL A 174 14.72 -6.82 -0.48
CA VAL A 174 13.84 -7.95 -0.13
C VAL A 174 13.85 -8.12 1.38
N VAL A 175 12.69 -7.97 2.01
CA VAL A 175 12.55 -8.09 3.46
C VAL A 175 11.47 -9.11 3.78
N SER A 176 11.83 -10.16 4.50
CA SER A 176 10.88 -11.22 4.87
C SER A 176 11.13 -11.73 6.29
N GLY A 177 10.09 -12.31 6.88
CA GLY A 177 10.13 -12.89 8.22
C GLY A 177 8.88 -12.63 9.03
N ASN A 178 8.98 -12.80 10.36
CA ASN A 178 7.85 -12.63 11.28
C ASN A 178 8.16 -11.65 12.43
N GLY A 179 9.28 -10.92 12.36
CA GLY A 179 9.69 -9.95 13.36
C GLY A 179 9.04 -8.57 13.20
N CYS A 180 9.57 -7.60 13.94
CA CYS A 180 9.13 -6.21 13.89
C CYS A 180 10.32 -5.30 13.58
N LEU A 181 10.20 -4.47 12.55
CA LEU A 181 11.11 -3.38 12.25
C LEU A 181 10.44 -2.07 12.65
N SER A 182 11.01 -1.37 13.63
CA SER A 182 10.47 -0.08 14.08
C SER A 182 11.62 0.88 14.39
N GLY A 183 11.42 2.14 14.03
CA GLY A 183 12.29 3.23 14.46
C GLY A 183 13.33 3.69 13.47
N ASN A 184 13.86 2.87 12.56
CA ASN A 184 14.98 3.28 11.71
C ASN A 184 14.92 2.80 10.27
N ASP A 185 15.67 3.47 9.41
CA ASP A 185 15.67 3.32 7.96
C ASP A 185 16.43 2.07 7.51
N ILE A 186 15.87 1.31 6.59
CA ILE A 186 16.56 0.29 5.81
C ILE A 186 16.85 0.90 4.44
N TYR A 187 18.13 1.10 4.14
CA TYR A 187 18.53 1.67 2.86
C TYR A 187 18.93 0.58 1.86
N ASP A 188 18.38 0.73 0.71
CA ASP A 188 18.80 0.32 -0.63
C ASP A 188 19.42 -1.06 -0.86
N SER A 189 18.76 -1.82 -1.75
CA SER A 189 19.29 -3.05 -2.35
C SER A 189 19.76 -4.12 -1.35
N CYS A 190 19.08 -4.27 -0.24
CA CYS A 190 19.40 -5.26 0.78
C CYS A 190 18.42 -6.44 0.78
N VAL A 191 18.91 -7.62 1.18
CA VAL A 191 18.09 -8.80 1.39
C VAL A 191 18.12 -9.15 2.88
N VAL A 192 16.97 -9.05 3.53
CA VAL A 192 16.74 -9.45 4.92
C VAL A 192 15.75 -10.61 4.91
N ARG A 193 16.20 -11.81 5.20
CA ARG A 193 15.35 -13.02 5.20
C ARG A 193 15.25 -13.61 6.59
N ASP A 194 14.12 -14.27 6.85
CA ASP A 194 13.84 -15.02 8.07
C ASP A 194 13.99 -14.20 9.35
N TYR A 195 13.68 -12.90 9.23
CA TYR A 195 13.74 -11.98 10.35
C TYR A 195 12.64 -12.30 11.37
N ASN A 196 13.04 -12.77 12.55
CA ASN A 196 12.13 -13.26 13.60
C ASN A 196 12.29 -12.52 14.95
N LYS A 197 12.98 -11.38 14.97
CA LYS A 197 13.20 -10.58 16.19
C LYS A 197 12.53 -9.20 16.10
N ASP A 198 12.32 -8.60 17.26
CA ASP A 198 11.86 -7.21 17.36
C ASP A 198 13.06 -6.28 17.47
N LEU A 199 13.26 -5.40 16.47
CA LEU A 199 14.23 -4.32 16.54
C LEU A 199 13.50 -3.03 16.95
N ASN A 200 13.60 -2.68 18.22
CA ASN A 200 13.00 -1.46 18.75
C ASN A 200 13.92 -0.22 18.65
N SER A 201 15.19 -0.43 18.36
CA SER A 201 16.13 0.68 18.15
C SER A 201 17.44 0.16 17.56
N GLY A 202 17.71 0.47 16.34
CA GLY A 202 18.97 0.17 15.69
C GLY A 202 18.90 0.47 14.21
N VAL A 203 19.84 1.23 13.69
CA VAL A 203 19.91 1.53 12.26
C VAL A 203 20.48 0.32 11.55
N ILE A 204 19.68 -0.38 10.74
CA ILE A 204 20.24 -1.32 9.77
C ILE A 204 20.64 -0.49 8.55
N ARG A 205 21.91 -0.11 8.47
CA ARG A 205 22.50 0.47 7.28
C ARG A 205 23.22 -0.63 6.51
N VAL A 206 22.73 -0.95 5.32
CA VAL A 206 23.47 -1.78 4.38
C VAL A 206 24.22 -0.85 3.44
N LYS A 207 25.52 -0.66 3.68
CA LYS A 207 26.41 0.03 2.75
C LYS A 207 26.96 -0.99 1.78
N SER A 208 26.51 -0.95 0.53
CA SER A 208 27.10 -1.74 -0.53
C SER A 208 28.31 -1.00 -1.11
N LYS A 209 29.49 -1.45 -0.75
CA LYS A 209 30.68 -1.44 -1.61
C LYS A 209 31.24 -2.85 -1.52
N ASP A 210 31.15 -3.57 -2.65
CA ASP A 210 31.80 -4.87 -2.85
C ASP A 210 31.43 -5.96 -1.81
N LEU A 211 30.20 -6.52 -1.92
CA LEU A 211 29.76 -7.77 -1.29
C LEU A 211 29.96 -7.93 0.24
N ASN A 212 30.33 -6.90 0.95
CA ASN A 212 30.39 -6.90 2.39
C ASN A 212 29.21 -6.13 2.98
N CYS A 213 28.19 -6.84 3.41
CA CYS A 213 27.12 -6.28 4.22
C CYS A 213 27.67 -5.97 5.61
N GLU A 214 27.74 -4.69 5.96
CA GLU A 214 28.02 -4.28 7.33
C GLU A 214 26.68 -4.04 8.04
N VAL A 215 26.30 -4.96 8.93
CA VAL A 215 25.19 -4.74 9.86
C VAL A 215 25.72 -3.90 10.99
N ILE A 216 25.39 -2.62 11.02
CA ILE A 216 25.71 -1.77 12.16
C ILE A 216 24.53 -1.82 13.12
N ASN A 217 24.60 -2.71 14.07
CA ASN A 217 23.74 -2.71 15.25
C ASN A 217 24.57 -2.39 16.49
N ASN A 218 24.09 -1.46 17.28
CA ASN A 218 24.66 -1.16 18.57
C ASN A 218 24.24 -2.21 19.63
N ASN A 219 24.31 -3.50 19.42
CA ASN A 219 24.37 -4.48 20.51
C ASN A 219 23.90 -5.91 20.23
N ASP A 220 23.41 -6.31 19.05
CA ASP A 220 23.06 -7.72 18.89
C ASP A 220 23.40 -8.30 17.52
N VAL A 221 24.15 -9.36 17.53
CA VAL A 221 24.38 -10.22 16.37
C VAL A 221 23.05 -10.85 15.96
N LEU A 222 22.64 -10.63 14.74
CA LEU A 222 21.46 -11.26 14.15
C LEU A 222 21.75 -12.75 13.92
N ASP A 223 21.55 -13.58 14.92
CA ASP A 223 21.57 -15.02 14.75
C ASP A 223 20.44 -15.43 13.79
N ASN A 224 20.77 -16.01 12.65
CA ASN A 224 19.89 -16.48 11.58
C ASN A 224 19.24 -15.43 10.65
N CYS A 225 19.82 -14.25 10.51
CA CYS A 225 19.42 -13.31 9.47
C CYS A 225 20.50 -13.26 8.38
N VAL A 226 20.13 -13.49 7.12
CA VAL A 226 21.02 -13.32 5.97
C VAL A 226 20.73 -11.97 5.34
N ILE A 227 21.70 -11.06 5.41
CA ILE A 227 21.64 -9.77 4.74
C ILE A 227 22.58 -9.84 3.54
N ILE A 228 22.03 -9.75 2.34
CA ILE A 228 22.79 -9.74 1.09
C ILE A 228 22.58 -8.39 0.44
N GLY A 229 23.65 -7.61 0.26
CA GLY A 229 23.62 -6.38 -0.53
C GLY A 229 23.92 -6.66 -2.00
N GLN A 230 23.24 -6.00 -2.89
CA GLN A 230 23.52 -6.00 -4.32
C GLN A 230 23.60 -4.55 -4.80
N ALA A 231 24.75 -4.15 -5.33
CA ALA A 231 24.95 -2.84 -5.91
C ALA A 231 25.01 -3.00 -7.44
N ASP A 232 24.04 -2.42 -8.15
CA ASP A 232 24.24 -1.99 -9.52
C ASP A 232 23.19 -0.95 -9.91
N GLY A 233 23.64 0.29 -10.08
CA GLY A 233 23.02 1.26 -10.96
C GLY A 233 21.89 2.14 -10.43
N PHE A 234 21.64 2.21 -9.12
CA PHE A 234 20.67 3.16 -8.58
C PHE A 234 21.38 4.44 -8.09
N ASP A 235 21.06 5.59 -8.70
CA ASP A 235 21.57 6.89 -8.26
C ASP A 235 20.78 7.40 -7.06
N THR A 236 21.28 7.10 -5.86
CA THR A 236 20.70 7.54 -4.59
C THR A 236 20.67 9.07 -4.46
N GLU A 237 21.61 9.79 -5.08
CA GLU A 237 21.63 11.26 -5.04
C GLU A 237 20.50 11.88 -5.87
N GLU A 238 20.16 11.30 -7.02
CA GLU A 238 19.01 11.74 -7.81
C GLU A 238 17.70 11.48 -7.08
N PHE A 239 17.58 10.34 -6.40
CA PHE A 239 16.42 9.99 -5.59
C PHE A 239 16.22 11.01 -4.44
N PHE A 240 17.27 11.31 -3.67
CA PHE A 240 17.19 12.26 -2.55
C PHE A 240 16.94 13.70 -2.99
N ARG A 241 17.36 14.08 -4.18
CA ARG A 241 17.10 15.40 -4.76
C ARG A 241 15.62 15.59 -5.12
N LYS A 242 14.95 14.55 -5.58
CA LYS A 242 13.50 14.57 -5.91
C LYS A 242 12.60 14.64 -4.65
N PHE A 243 13.03 14.12 -3.54
CA PHE A 243 12.19 14.01 -2.33
C PHE A 243 12.44 15.05 -1.24
N ASN A 244 13.20 16.10 -1.49
CA ASN A 244 13.38 17.31 -0.66
C ASN A 244 13.06 17.14 0.86
N SER A 245 13.53 16.04 1.47
CA SER A 245 13.30 15.72 2.87
C SER A 245 14.34 16.42 3.75
N PRO A 246 13.94 17.29 4.69
CA PRO A 246 14.86 17.96 5.62
C PRO A 246 15.64 16.98 6.52
N PHE A 247 15.16 15.76 6.70
CA PHE A 247 15.81 14.72 7.52
C PHE A 247 17.12 14.17 6.94
N LEU A 248 17.30 14.27 5.62
CA LEU A 248 18.47 13.70 4.93
C LEU A 248 19.69 14.64 4.90
N ARG A 249 19.54 15.90 5.32
CA ARG A 249 20.67 16.84 5.43
C ARG A 249 21.60 16.55 6.61
N THR A 250 21.16 15.79 7.61
CA THR A 250 21.94 15.49 8.83
C THR A 250 22.91 14.32 8.67
N LEU A 251 22.96 13.65 7.53
CA LEU A 251 23.81 12.49 7.27
C LEU A 251 25.10 12.79 6.49
N LYS A 252 25.43 14.08 6.29
CA LYS A 252 26.66 14.50 5.58
C LYS A 252 27.86 14.82 6.49
N HIS A 253 27.86 14.35 7.74
CA HIS A 253 29.05 14.48 8.60
C HIS A 253 29.41 13.18 9.26
#